data_7c558f9abe21e13f638701959b02ef6f
#
_entry.id   7c558f9abe21e13f638701959b02ef6f
#
_cell.length_a   1.000
_cell.length_b   1.000
_cell.length_c   1.000
_cell.angle_alpha   90.00
_cell.angle_beta   90.00
_cell.angle_gamma   90.00
#
_symmetry.space_group_name_H-M   'P 1'
#
loop_
_entity.id
_entity.type
_entity.pdbx_description
1 polymer ?
#
loop_
_entity_poly.entity_id
_entity_poly.type
_entity_poly.pdbx_seq_one_letter_code
_entity_poly.pdbx_strand_id
1 'polypeptide(L)'
;MKFPIRSLVTAALSLSGILAAQDTGRLKVATVDMLALYGEYHETKATQAKFDEEQARVVKDRDERMKSLKDLETEIGALKAQEGDPSVADAKKQQIFNQRQTKQQEFEVLRQELEEFLQRKMRALQEQSQLRAKVILEDIRGKVRKHAEDEGYDYVLDKTGTSTSQVPILLYTKDATDITEVLLKSINEGAPAAPAGEKKAESK
;
A
#
# COMPACT_ATOMS: atom_id res chain seq x y z
N MET A 1 -84.47 -61.43 -25.74
CA MET A 1 -84.43 -60.15 -25.10
C MET A 1 -82.95 -59.73 -24.98
N LYS A 2 -82.52 -58.67 -25.65
CA LYS A 2 -81.12 -58.28 -25.77
C LYS A 2 -80.81 -57.20 -24.73
N PHE A 3 -79.83 -57.40 -23.85
CA PHE A 3 -79.28 -56.38 -22.97
C PHE A 3 -77.98 -55.87 -23.53
N PRO A 4 -77.77 -54.55 -23.63
CA PRO A 4 -76.50 -54.01 -24.10
C PRO A 4 -75.54 -53.83 -22.93
N ILE A 5 -74.36 -54.29 -23.13
CA ILE A 5 -73.20 -54.11 -22.26
C ILE A 5 -72.70 -52.62 -22.34
N ARG A 6 -72.77 -51.91 -21.28
CA ARG A 6 -72.20 -50.54 -21.13
C ARG A 6 -70.72 -50.66 -20.80
N SER A 7 -69.87 -50.27 -21.72
CA SER A 7 -68.46 -50.13 -21.49
C SER A 7 -68.15 -49.04 -20.49
N LEU A 8 -67.53 -49.39 -19.40
CA LEU A 8 -66.95 -48.44 -18.43
C LEU A 8 -65.54 -48.03 -18.96
N VAL A 9 -65.42 -46.80 -19.38
CA VAL A 9 -64.12 -46.20 -19.72
C VAL A 9 -63.55 -45.62 -18.42
N THR A 10 -62.57 -46.28 -17.87
CA THR A 10 -61.77 -45.79 -16.74
C THR A 10 -60.74 -44.79 -17.26
N ALA A 11 -60.94 -43.49 -17.03
CA ALA A 11 -59.96 -42.45 -17.29
C ALA A 11 -58.88 -42.53 -16.18
N ALA A 12 -57.71 -43.03 -16.54
CA ALA A 12 -56.52 -42.94 -15.68
C ALA A 12 -55.97 -41.52 -15.80
N LEU A 13 -56.20 -40.68 -14.75
CA LEU A 13 -55.51 -39.41 -14.57
C LEU A 13 -54.06 -39.72 -14.19
N SER A 14 -53.14 -39.62 -15.13
CA SER A 14 -51.70 -39.58 -14.88
C SER A 14 -51.35 -38.21 -14.30
N LEU A 15 -51.25 -38.17 -12.95
CA LEU A 15 -50.70 -37.06 -12.20
C LEU A 15 -49.19 -37.04 -12.42
N SER A 16 -48.74 -36.40 -13.52
CA SER A 16 -47.33 -36.10 -13.75
C SER A 16 -46.92 -35.07 -12.73
N GLY A 17 -46.37 -35.55 -11.59
CA GLY A 17 -45.71 -34.70 -10.62
C GLY A 17 -44.51 -34.01 -11.27
N ILE A 18 -44.66 -32.72 -11.53
CA ILE A 18 -43.55 -31.85 -11.82
C ILE A 18 -42.72 -31.82 -10.53
N LEU A 19 -41.70 -32.67 -10.47
CA LEU A 19 -40.58 -32.45 -9.52
C LEU A 19 -39.93 -31.14 -9.99
N ALA A 20 -40.40 -30.01 -9.50
CA ALA A 20 -39.60 -28.82 -9.42
C ALA A 20 -38.35 -29.23 -8.65
N ALA A 21 -37.24 -29.48 -9.32
CA ALA A 21 -35.94 -29.53 -8.68
C ALA A 21 -35.80 -28.22 -7.93
N GLN A 22 -35.98 -28.26 -6.63
CA GLN A 22 -35.55 -27.19 -5.76
C GLN A 22 -34.05 -27.14 -5.99
N ASP A 23 -33.63 -26.21 -6.83
CA ASP A 23 -32.26 -25.77 -6.87
C ASP A 23 -31.98 -25.24 -5.46
N THR A 24 -31.55 -26.13 -4.57
CA THR A 24 -30.99 -25.76 -3.27
C THR A 24 -29.71 -25.04 -3.64
N GLY A 25 -29.86 -23.73 -3.90
CA GLY A 25 -28.81 -22.84 -4.37
C GLY A 25 -27.58 -23.06 -3.50
N ARG A 26 -26.67 -23.88 -4.04
CA ARG A 26 -25.39 -24.11 -3.39
C ARG A 26 -24.63 -22.82 -3.49
N LEU A 27 -24.42 -22.15 -2.33
CA LEU A 27 -23.67 -20.89 -2.26
C LEU A 27 -22.35 -21.02 -3.04
N LYS A 28 -22.14 -20.15 -3.99
CA LYS A 28 -20.91 -20.06 -4.77
C LYS A 28 -19.96 -19.13 -4.01
N VAL A 29 -18.98 -19.72 -3.33
CA VAL A 29 -18.02 -19.02 -2.48
C VAL A 29 -16.65 -19.07 -3.12
N ALA A 30 -15.98 -17.92 -3.22
CA ALA A 30 -14.59 -17.82 -3.62
C ALA A 30 -13.71 -17.26 -2.50
N THR A 31 -12.42 -17.46 -2.62
CA THR A 31 -11.41 -16.86 -1.76
C THR A 31 -10.44 -16.04 -2.58
N VAL A 32 -9.86 -15.00 -1.96
CA VAL A 32 -8.89 -14.11 -2.58
C VAL A 32 -7.79 -13.76 -1.59
N ASP A 33 -6.59 -13.58 -2.08
CA ASP A 33 -5.46 -13.05 -1.33
C ASP A 33 -5.36 -11.54 -1.55
N MET A 34 -5.91 -10.74 -0.64
CA MET A 34 -5.91 -9.28 -0.75
C MET A 34 -4.50 -8.69 -0.62
N LEU A 35 -3.59 -9.33 0.12
CA LEU A 35 -2.20 -8.90 0.22
C LEU A 35 -1.46 -9.10 -1.11
N ALA A 36 -1.65 -10.26 -1.75
CA ALA A 36 -1.09 -10.54 -3.06
C ALA A 36 -1.65 -9.57 -4.12
N LEU A 37 -2.98 -9.34 -4.13
CA LEU A 37 -3.60 -8.37 -5.04
C LEU A 37 -2.99 -6.98 -4.86
N TYR A 38 -2.89 -6.50 -3.62
CA TYR A 38 -2.31 -5.20 -3.32
C TYR A 38 -0.84 -5.11 -3.73
N GLY A 39 -0.02 -6.12 -3.40
CA GLY A 39 1.41 -6.11 -3.68
C GLY A 39 1.76 -6.18 -5.17
N GLU A 40 0.96 -6.93 -5.95
CA GLU A 40 1.21 -7.15 -7.38
C GLU A 40 0.43 -6.19 -8.29
N TYR A 41 -0.45 -5.35 -7.73
CA TYR A 41 -1.18 -4.37 -8.51
C TYR A 41 -0.26 -3.29 -9.06
N HIS A 42 -0.37 -2.99 -10.36
CA HIS A 42 0.50 -2.02 -11.03
C HIS A 42 0.45 -0.62 -10.42
N GLU A 43 -0.72 -0.17 -9.94
CA GLU A 43 -0.87 1.12 -9.25
C GLU A 43 -0.10 1.16 -7.92
N THR A 44 -0.03 0.05 -7.20
CA THR A 44 0.76 -0.06 -5.97
C THR A 44 2.25 0.09 -6.29
N LYS A 45 2.73 -0.63 -7.31
CA LYS A 45 4.14 -0.56 -7.76
C LYS A 45 4.50 0.84 -8.24
N ALA A 46 3.62 1.46 -9.05
CA ALA A 46 3.83 2.83 -9.52
C ALA A 46 3.81 3.85 -8.37
N THR A 47 2.97 3.65 -7.37
CA THR A 47 2.90 4.48 -6.18
C THR A 47 4.16 4.33 -5.33
N GLN A 48 4.63 3.09 -5.11
CA GLN A 48 5.86 2.83 -4.37
C GLN A 48 7.06 3.52 -5.03
N ALA A 49 7.21 3.40 -6.34
CA ALA A 49 8.29 4.07 -7.07
C ALA A 49 8.30 5.60 -6.86
N LYS A 50 7.12 6.24 -6.84
CA LYS A 50 7.01 7.68 -6.54
C LYS A 50 7.40 8.02 -5.10
N PHE A 51 7.06 7.16 -4.13
CA PHE A 51 7.49 7.34 -2.74
C PHE A 51 8.99 7.19 -2.58
N ASP A 52 9.59 6.22 -3.26
CA ASP A 52 11.04 6.00 -3.23
C ASP A 52 11.79 7.21 -3.81
N GLU A 53 11.30 7.80 -4.91
CA GLU A 53 11.85 9.04 -5.46
C GLU A 53 11.72 10.23 -4.49
N GLU A 54 10.56 10.41 -3.87
CA GLU A 54 10.36 11.50 -2.92
C GLU A 54 11.21 11.32 -1.67
N GLN A 55 11.35 10.10 -1.17
CA GLN A 55 12.23 9.77 -0.07
C GLN A 55 13.70 10.07 -0.42
N ALA A 56 14.14 9.71 -1.63
CA ALA A 56 15.48 10.02 -2.11
C ALA A 56 15.74 11.53 -2.17
N ARG A 57 14.75 12.33 -2.57
CA ARG A 57 14.84 13.81 -2.55
C ARG A 57 14.98 14.34 -1.13
N VAL A 58 14.18 13.84 -0.18
CA VAL A 58 14.27 14.23 1.24
C VAL A 58 15.65 13.89 1.82
N VAL A 59 16.19 12.73 1.49
CA VAL A 59 17.55 12.33 1.90
C VAL A 59 18.59 13.30 1.34
N LYS A 60 18.51 13.64 0.06
CA LYS A 60 19.42 14.61 -0.57
C LYS A 60 19.35 15.99 0.09
N ASP A 61 18.14 16.52 0.29
CA ASP A 61 17.94 17.80 0.95
C ASP A 61 18.49 17.83 2.38
N ARG A 62 18.32 16.70 3.11
CA ARG A 62 18.93 16.52 4.43
C ARG A 62 20.45 16.59 4.36
N ASP A 63 21.06 15.87 3.43
CA ASP A 63 22.52 15.78 3.34
C ASP A 63 23.15 17.13 2.95
N GLU A 64 22.49 17.91 2.09
CA GLU A 64 22.91 19.27 1.75
C GLU A 64 22.86 20.19 2.99
N ARG A 65 21.80 20.14 3.80
CA ARG A 65 21.66 20.90 5.05
C ARG A 65 22.67 20.45 6.10
N MET A 66 22.90 19.15 6.24
CA MET A 66 23.91 18.61 7.14
C MET A 66 25.33 19.04 6.76
N LYS A 67 25.61 19.13 5.47
CA LYS A 67 26.88 19.68 4.98
C LYS A 67 27.04 21.14 5.41
N SER A 68 26.02 21.98 5.21
CA SER A 68 26.06 23.38 5.65
C SER A 68 26.28 23.51 7.15
N LEU A 69 25.65 22.66 7.98
CA LEU A 69 25.91 22.63 9.42
C LEU A 69 27.35 22.27 9.74
N LYS A 70 27.92 21.27 9.07
CA LYS A 70 29.33 20.89 9.23
C LYS A 70 30.30 21.97 8.83
N ASP A 71 30.01 22.70 7.75
CA ASP A 71 30.80 23.83 7.30
C ASP A 71 30.79 24.96 8.35
N LEU A 72 29.60 25.29 8.89
CA LEU A 72 29.47 26.26 10.01
C LEU A 72 30.21 25.81 11.27
N GLU A 73 30.13 24.53 11.64
CA GLU A 73 30.86 23.98 12.78
C GLU A 73 32.39 24.14 12.61
N THR A 74 32.88 23.91 11.39
CA THR A 74 34.28 24.08 11.03
C THR A 74 34.70 25.56 11.14
N GLU A 75 33.88 26.49 10.63
CA GLU A 75 34.13 27.94 10.72
C GLU A 75 34.13 28.40 12.20
N ILE A 76 33.18 27.94 13.01
CA ILE A 76 33.11 28.25 14.43
C ILE A 76 34.38 27.76 15.16
N GLY A 77 34.82 26.52 14.83
CA GLY A 77 36.07 25.96 15.37
C GLY A 77 37.30 26.78 15.02
N ALA A 78 37.41 27.22 13.77
CA ALA A 78 38.52 28.07 13.31
C ALA A 78 38.53 29.46 14.01
N LEU A 79 37.36 30.09 14.12
CA LEU A 79 37.22 31.36 14.85
C LEU A 79 37.58 31.21 16.32
N LYS A 80 37.17 30.11 16.96
CA LYS A 80 37.55 29.82 18.36
C LYS A 80 39.04 29.63 18.53
N ALA A 81 39.72 28.98 17.62
CA ALA A 81 41.17 28.83 17.65
C ALA A 81 41.89 30.18 17.50
N GLN A 82 41.43 31.05 16.56
CA GLN A 82 41.97 32.39 16.38
C GLN A 82 41.74 33.31 17.61
N GLU A 83 40.58 33.20 18.23
CA GLU A 83 40.26 33.96 19.46
C GLU A 83 41.23 33.60 20.62
N GLY A 84 41.63 32.33 20.72
CA GLY A 84 42.53 31.80 21.73
C GLY A 84 44.01 32.07 21.44
N ASP A 85 44.38 32.57 20.25
CA ASP A 85 45.77 32.83 19.89
C ASP A 85 46.34 34.05 20.63
N PRO A 86 47.40 33.88 21.45
CA PRO A 86 47.99 34.98 22.18
C PRO A 86 48.64 36.04 21.29
N SER A 87 48.96 35.75 20.03
CA SER A 87 49.55 36.69 19.08
C SER A 87 48.53 37.69 18.48
N VAL A 88 47.24 37.44 18.64
CA VAL A 88 46.17 38.30 18.12
C VAL A 88 45.89 39.46 19.07
N ALA A 89 45.87 40.70 18.56
CA ALA A 89 45.54 41.88 19.32
C ALA A 89 44.12 41.88 19.88
N ASP A 90 43.91 42.40 21.12
CA ASP A 90 42.61 42.35 21.82
C ASP A 90 41.45 42.96 21.05
N ALA A 91 41.65 44.05 20.31
CA ALA A 91 40.62 44.63 19.45
C ALA A 91 40.17 43.67 18.32
N LYS A 92 41.09 42.82 17.81
CA LYS A 92 40.81 41.80 16.80
C LYS A 92 40.11 40.59 17.44
N LYS A 93 40.48 40.19 18.63
CA LYS A 93 39.82 39.13 19.41
C LYS A 93 38.35 39.45 19.61
N GLN A 94 38.02 40.71 19.96
CA GLN A 94 36.63 41.14 20.11
C GLN A 94 35.81 41.00 18.82
N GLN A 95 36.42 41.31 17.67
CA GLN A 95 35.76 41.12 16.36
C GLN A 95 35.54 39.64 16.06
N ILE A 96 36.54 38.78 16.32
CA ILE A 96 36.45 37.33 16.12
C ILE A 96 35.38 36.73 17.05
N PHE A 97 35.31 37.15 18.30
CA PHE A 97 34.28 36.75 19.24
C PHE A 97 32.89 37.07 18.70
N ASN A 98 32.64 38.30 18.23
CA ASN A 98 31.35 38.69 17.67
C ASN A 98 30.98 37.85 16.42
N GLN A 99 31.96 37.61 15.54
CA GLN A 99 31.75 36.74 14.36
C GLN A 99 31.41 35.32 14.75
N ARG A 100 32.14 34.75 15.74
CA ARG A 100 31.85 33.41 16.25
C ARG A 100 30.45 33.30 16.87
N GLN A 101 30.03 34.34 17.64
CA GLN A 101 28.67 34.40 18.18
C GLN A 101 27.60 34.36 17.10
N THR A 102 27.79 35.16 16.02
CA THR A 102 26.87 35.20 14.89
C THR A 102 26.81 33.84 14.20
N LYS A 103 27.95 33.21 13.94
CA LYS A 103 28.01 31.89 13.32
C LYS A 103 27.37 30.80 14.20
N GLN A 104 27.50 30.92 15.51
CA GLN A 104 26.87 29.99 16.45
C GLN A 104 25.34 30.12 16.45
N GLN A 105 24.83 31.34 16.31
CA GLN A 105 23.40 31.58 16.16
C GLN A 105 22.88 31.01 14.82
N GLU A 106 23.62 31.25 13.71
CA GLU A 106 23.29 30.66 12.40
C GLU A 106 23.24 29.13 12.48
N PHE A 107 24.20 28.51 13.14
CA PHE A 107 24.24 27.06 13.33
C PHE A 107 23.01 26.54 14.09
N GLU A 108 22.63 27.16 15.20
CA GLU A 108 21.46 26.74 15.99
C GLU A 108 20.16 26.90 15.20
N VAL A 109 20.00 28.01 14.45
CA VAL A 109 18.82 28.21 13.59
C VAL A 109 18.76 27.15 12.51
N LEU A 110 19.86 26.92 11.78
CA LEU A 110 19.89 25.93 10.71
C LEU A 110 19.66 24.50 11.22
N ARG A 111 20.18 24.18 12.41
CA ARG A 111 19.93 22.89 13.09
C ARG A 111 18.44 22.69 13.39
N GLN A 112 17.80 23.72 13.97
CA GLN A 112 16.37 23.67 14.24
C GLN A 112 15.54 23.56 12.96
N GLU A 113 15.89 24.32 11.93
CA GLU A 113 15.22 24.24 10.62
C GLU A 113 15.33 22.85 9.99
N LEU A 114 16.49 22.18 10.10
CA LEU A 114 16.67 20.81 9.64
C LEU A 114 15.75 19.83 10.37
N GLU A 115 15.70 19.96 11.70
CA GLU A 115 14.87 19.09 12.55
C GLU A 115 13.38 19.21 12.20
N GLU A 116 12.90 20.45 12.10
CA GLU A 116 11.52 20.75 11.68
C GLU A 116 11.22 20.29 10.25
N PHE A 117 12.17 20.48 9.31
CA PHE A 117 12.04 20.01 7.93
C PHE A 117 11.85 18.50 7.90
N LEU A 118 12.71 17.72 8.57
CA LEU A 118 12.62 16.27 8.59
C LEU A 118 11.30 15.79 9.21
N GLN A 119 10.90 16.40 10.33
CA GLN A 119 9.66 16.05 11.00
C GLN A 119 8.43 16.30 10.11
N ARG A 120 8.37 17.46 9.44
CA ARG A 120 7.29 17.77 8.49
C ARG A 120 7.27 16.81 7.30
N LYS A 121 8.44 16.51 6.71
CA LYS A 121 8.54 15.62 5.55
C LYS A 121 8.17 14.18 5.89
N MET A 122 8.64 13.65 7.02
CA MET A 122 8.28 12.30 7.47
C MET A 122 6.78 12.15 7.71
N ARG A 123 6.16 13.15 8.37
CA ARG A 123 4.71 13.15 8.58
C ARG A 123 3.95 13.19 7.28
N ALA A 124 4.32 14.09 6.37
CA ALA A 124 3.66 14.22 5.07
C ALA A 124 3.75 12.92 4.24
N LEU A 125 4.93 12.27 4.18
CA LEU A 125 5.11 11.00 3.51
C LEU A 125 4.26 9.88 4.12
N GLN A 126 4.18 9.82 5.45
CA GLN A 126 3.36 8.83 6.14
C GLN A 126 1.87 9.01 5.86
N GLU A 127 1.36 10.24 5.97
CA GLU A 127 -0.05 10.57 5.70
C GLU A 127 -0.40 10.27 4.23
N GLN A 128 0.46 10.67 3.30
CA GLN A 128 0.26 10.41 1.88
C GLN A 128 0.28 8.92 1.56
N SER A 129 1.20 8.14 2.16
CA SER A 129 1.27 6.69 2.01
C SER A 129 -0.01 6.01 2.48
N GLN A 130 -0.52 6.36 3.66
CA GLN A 130 -1.76 5.80 4.21
C GLN A 130 -2.96 6.13 3.31
N LEU A 131 -3.06 7.38 2.84
CA LEU A 131 -4.14 7.80 1.97
C LEU A 131 -4.11 7.04 0.63
N ARG A 132 -2.92 6.90 0.02
CA ARG A 132 -2.76 6.17 -1.24
C ARG A 132 -3.07 4.68 -1.09
N ALA A 133 -2.58 4.04 -0.01
CA ALA A 133 -2.91 2.65 0.27
C ALA A 133 -4.43 2.43 0.39
N LYS A 134 -5.14 3.33 1.08
CA LYS A 134 -6.59 3.28 1.19
C LYS A 134 -7.28 3.37 -0.17
N VAL A 135 -6.88 4.32 -1.02
CA VAL A 135 -7.45 4.50 -2.37
C VAL A 135 -7.23 3.25 -3.22
N ILE A 136 -6.02 2.71 -3.21
CA ILE A 136 -5.68 1.49 -3.97
C ILE A 136 -6.49 0.29 -3.48
N LEU A 137 -6.62 0.10 -2.17
CA LEU A 137 -7.42 -0.99 -1.61
C LEU A 137 -8.90 -0.88 -1.97
N GLU A 138 -9.47 0.32 -2.00
CA GLU A 138 -10.86 0.53 -2.43
C GLU A 138 -11.02 0.23 -3.94
N ASP A 139 -10.06 0.59 -4.77
CA ASP A 139 -10.09 0.25 -6.20
C ASP A 139 -10.04 -1.27 -6.41
N ILE A 140 -9.11 -1.96 -5.73
CA ILE A 140 -9.02 -3.43 -5.77
C ILE A 140 -10.35 -4.07 -5.32
N ARG A 141 -10.93 -3.59 -4.20
CA ARG A 141 -12.24 -4.08 -3.72
C ARG A 141 -13.35 -3.89 -4.75
N GLY A 142 -13.36 -2.75 -5.43
CA GLY A 142 -14.30 -2.49 -6.52
C GLY A 142 -14.17 -3.51 -7.66
N LYS A 143 -12.94 -3.82 -8.05
CA LYS A 143 -12.65 -4.81 -9.11
C LYS A 143 -13.00 -6.25 -8.66
N VAL A 144 -12.70 -6.61 -7.41
CA VAL A 144 -13.12 -7.90 -6.82
C VAL A 144 -14.62 -8.03 -6.82
N ARG A 145 -15.35 -6.98 -6.39
CA ARG A 145 -16.82 -6.97 -6.38
C ARG A 145 -17.38 -7.16 -7.78
N LYS A 146 -16.89 -6.37 -8.74
CA LYS A 146 -17.33 -6.48 -10.14
C LYS A 146 -17.13 -7.91 -10.69
N HIS A 147 -15.97 -8.49 -10.47
CA HIS A 147 -15.69 -9.87 -10.90
C HIS A 147 -16.63 -10.86 -10.21
N ALA A 148 -16.90 -10.69 -8.91
CA ALA A 148 -17.82 -11.53 -8.17
C ALA A 148 -19.25 -11.47 -8.72
N GLU A 149 -19.73 -10.29 -9.08
CA GLU A 149 -21.03 -10.06 -9.69
C GLU A 149 -21.11 -10.70 -11.08
N ASP A 150 -20.08 -10.49 -11.93
CA ASP A 150 -20.00 -11.01 -13.28
C ASP A 150 -19.97 -12.57 -13.30
N GLU A 151 -19.29 -13.18 -12.33
CA GLU A 151 -19.15 -14.64 -12.21
C GLU A 151 -20.24 -15.30 -11.34
N GLY A 152 -21.10 -14.52 -10.72
CA GLY A 152 -22.20 -15.01 -9.88
C GLY A 152 -21.72 -15.67 -8.57
N TYR A 153 -20.70 -15.13 -7.94
CA TYR A 153 -20.33 -15.52 -6.57
C TYR A 153 -21.24 -14.86 -5.55
N ASP A 154 -21.71 -15.66 -4.58
CA ASP A 154 -22.47 -15.15 -3.42
C ASP A 154 -21.57 -14.49 -2.39
N TYR A 155 -20.34 -15.01 -2.22
CA TYR A 155 -19.33 -14.50 -1.30
C TYR A 155 -17.93 -14.61 -1.89
N VAL A 156 -17.12 -13.55 -1.64
CA VAL A 156 -15.67 -13.59 -1.81
C VAL A 156 -15.03 -13.23 -0.48
N LEU A 157 -14.20 -14.13 0.04
CA LEU A 157 -13.60 -14.05 1.36
C LEU A 157 -12.08 -13.80 1.21
N ASP A 158 -11.55 -12.84 1.98
CA ASP A 158 -10.11 -12.63 2.05
C ASP A 158 -9.46 -13.74 2.89
N LYS A 159 -8.60 -14.56 2.26
CA LYS A 159 -7.88 -15.64 2.94
C LYS A 159 -6.73 -15.15 3.82
N THR A 160 -6.31 -13.88 3.67
CA THR A 160 -5.25 -13.25 4.46
C THR A 160 -5.78 -12.41 5.63
N GLY A 161 -7.11 -12.27 5.73
CA GLY A 161 -7.76 -11.50 6.78
C GLY A 161 -7.48 -12.08 8.18
N THR A 162 -7.09 -11.21 9.10
CA THR A 162 -6.86 -11.57 10.50
C THR A 162 -7.82 -10.84 11.43
N SER A 163 -8.13 -11.46 12.58
CA SER A 163 -8.87 -10.84 13.67
C SER A 163 -8.01 -9.80 14.40
N THR A 164 -8.63 -9.04 15.31
CA THR A 164 -7.91 -8.09 16.18
C THR A 164 -6.81 -8.76 17.03
N SER A 165 -6.92 -10.06 17.26
CA SER A 165 -5.90 -10.88 17.96
C SER A 165 -4.87 -11.49 17.00
N GLN A 166 -4.82 -11.03 15.74
CA GLN A 166 -3.92 -11.54 14.69
C GLN A 166 -4.09 -13.02 14.34
N VAL A 167 -5.25 -13.61 14.68
CA VAL A 167 -5.60 -14.97 14.29
C VAL A 167 -6.27 -14.94 12.92
N PRO A 168 -5.89 -15.83 11.96
CA PRO A 168 -6.57 -15.93 10.67
C PRO A 168 -8.08 -16.12 10.85
N ILE A 169 -8.88 -15.36 10.09
CA ILE A 169 -10.34 -15.48 10.10
C ILE A 169 -10.76 -16.75 9.34
N LEU A 170 -10.08 -17.00 8.22
CA LEU A 170 -10.32 -18.18 7.38
C LEU A 170 -9.25 -19.24 7.67
N LEU A 171 -9.65 -20.33 8.36
CA LEU A 171 -8.72 -21.35 8.82
C LEU A 171 -8.43 -22.43 7.77
N TYR A 172 -9.37 -22.66 6.84
CA TYR A 172 -9.26 -23.67 5.79
C TYR A 172 -10.07 -23.26 4.56
N THR A 173 -9.50 -23.48 3.40
CA THR A 173 -10.16 -23.35 2.10
C THR A 173 -9.59 -24.38 1.13
N LYS A 174 -10.36 -24.74 0.12
CA LYS A 174 -9.86 -25.52 -1.00
C LYS A 174 -9.24 -24.60 -2.05
N ASP A 175 -8.11 -24.98 -2.61
CA ASP A 175 -7.43 -24.18 -3.66
C ASP A 175 -8.34 -23.90 -4.86
N ALA A 176 -9.25 -24.82 -5.19
CA ALA A 176 -10.21 -24.65 -6.29
C ALA A 176 -11.17 -23.46 -6.13
N THR A 177 -11.23 -22.83 -4.94
CA THR A 177 -12.05 -21.64 -4.70
C THR A 177 -11.25 -20.33 -4.78
N ASP A 178 -9.93 -20.42 -4.92
CA ASP A 178 -9.04 -19.27 -4.97
C ASP A 178 -9.07 -18.61 -6.37
N ILE A 179 -9.50 -17.37 -6.41
CA ILE A 179 -9.59 -16.56 -7.65
C ILE A 179 -8.50 -15.50 -7.75
N THR A 180 -7.50 -15.53 -6.86
CA THR A 180 -6.44 -14.50 -6.78
C THR A 180 -5.73 -14.30 -8.11
N GLU A 181 -5.29 -15.38 -8.77
CA GLU A 181 -4.56 -15.29 -10.05
C GLU A 181 -5.40 -14.73 -11.19
N VAL A 182 -6.68 -15.10 -11.25
CA VAL A 182 -7.61 -14.58 -12.23
C VAL A 182 -7.80 -13.07 -12.04
N LEU A 183 -8.00 -12.65 -10.80
CA LEU A 183 -8.11 -11.24 -10.43
C LEU A 183 -6.81 -10.48 -10.71
N LEU A 184 -5.63 -11.04 -10.39
CA LEU A 184 -4.34 -10.40 -10.68
C LEU A 184 -4.17 -10.08 -12.17
N LYS A 185 -4.59 -10.99 -13.05
CA LYS A 185 -4.59 -10.73 -14.49
C LYS A 185 -5.54 -9.60 -14.85
N SER A 186 -6.77 -9.67 -14.37
CA SER A 186 -7.81 -8.68 -14.68
C SER A 186 -7.47 -7.28 -14.16
N ILE A 187 -6.99 -7.15 -12.93
CA ILE A 187 -6.65 -5.82 -12.35
C ILE A 187 -5.43 -5.18 -13.01
N ASN A 188 -4.57 -5.98 -13.63
CA ASN A 188 -3.37 -5.52 -14.34
C ASN A 188 -3.55 -5.45 -15.86
N GLU A 189 -4.74 -5.79 -16.39
CA GLU A 189 -5.05 -5.58 -17.80
C GLU A 189 -4.99 -4.09 -18.17
N GLY A 190 -4.23 -3.76 -19.21
CA GLY A 190 -4.00 -2.36 -19.61
C GLY A 190 -2.95 -1.61 -18.80
N ALA A 191 -2.27 -2.28 -17.86
CA ALA A 191 -1.14 -1.67 -17.17
C ALA A 191 -0.08 -1.19 -18.16
N PRO A 192 0.50 -0.01 -18.00
CA PRO A 192 1.67 0.41 -18.77
C PRO A 192 2.77 -0.66 -18.63
N ALA A 193 3.42 -0.99 -19.75
CA ALA A 193 4.55 -1.93 -19.71
C ALA A 193 5.54 -1.44 -18.64
N ALA A 194 5.85 -2.32 -17.67
CA ALA A 194 6.84 -1.99 -16.64
C ALA A 194 8.14 -1.58 -17.34
N PRO A 195 8.83 -0.50 -16.89
CA PRO A 195 10.13 -0.17 -17.42
C PRO A 195 11.03 -1.41 -17.26
N ALA A 196 11.60 -1.86 -18.37
CA ALA A 196 12.47 -3.03 -18.42
C ALA A 196 13.74 -2.75 -17.59
N GLY A 197 13.77 -3.16 -16.34
CA GLY A 197 14.93 -2.97 -15.48
C GLY A 197 14.64 -3.20 -14.02
N GLU A 198 14.45 -4.47 -13.64
CA GLU A 198 14.96 -5.00 -12.38
C GLU A 198 14.75 -6.52 -12.38
N LYS A 199 15.75 -7.24 -12.89
CA LYS A 199 15.88 -8.67 -12.61
C LYS A 199 16.11 -8.79 -11.10
N LYS A 200 15.13 -9.35 -10.38
CA LYS A 200 15.30 -9.83 -9.01
C LYS A 200 16.58 -10.68 -8.96
N ALA A 201 17.58 -10.20 -8.24
CA ALA A 201 18.70 -11.05 -7.84
C ALA A 201 18.13 -12.14 -6.93
N GLU A 202 18.09 -13.38 -7.43
CA GLU A 202 17.86 -14.56 -6.60
C GLU A 202 18.97 -14.62 -5.55
N SER A 203 18.61 -14.41 -4.30
CA SER A 203 19.47 -14.73 -3.17
C SER A 203 19.46 -16.25 -2.99
N LYS A 204 20.62 -16.86 -3.27
CA LYS A 204 20.96 -18.21 -2.84
C LYS A 204 21.10 -18.25 -1.32
#